data_f56a001893a170f83b6a6eddae34475d
#
_entry.id   f56a001893a170f83b6a6eddae34475d
#
_cell.length_a   1.000
_cell.length_b   1.000
_cell.length_c   1.000
_cell.angle_alpha   90.00
_cell.angle_beta   90.00
_cell.angle_gamma   90.00
#
_symmetry.space_group_name_H-M   'P 1'
#
loop_
_entity.id
_entity.type
_entity.pdbx_description
1 polymer ?
#
loop_
_entity_poly.entity_id
_entity_poly.type
_entity_poly.pdbx_seq_one_letter_code
_entity_poly.pdbx_strand_id
1 'polypeptide(L)'
;YERHPHKNNLFGLSEMLRYYNIENVAAEIQKTQENLSSLDVPFVAYVDHEFVLVRHVSTEAIIYSWRGKNITLSIPVFLERWSGIVLLFESTDESIEPDYKEHRKEYLRQRIVIACFVSLLLSLIGCALITNRGMEIGIWGLWGVNVIGASFCGILLSREILGSDKYVNKICSLFLKSSDCNGTLDSQASHFLGISWSVFGLGYFLSAILFIALLPQYVIYAETLNIIALPYTAWSVWYQKFRVKQWCALCLSVQATVWITFLISLFAIGMDFNQWDLFDFTTIGCVYGLVILSLHFTVTLYVKEKQIQRSNNKLSSIKLNASIFKSLLNEQPQYDIDKNTGILLGNRDAKEWI
;
A
#
# COMPACT_ATOMS: atom_id res chain seq x y z
N TYR A 1 0.60 14.88 -9.15
CA TYR A 1 1.36 14.40 -10.33
C TYR A 1 0.76 13.12 -10.92
N GLU A 2 0.49 12.08 -10.12
CA GLU A 2 -0.07 10.80 -10.61
C GLU A 2 -1.47 10.91 -11.25
N ARG A 3 -2.20 11.98 -10.96
CA ARG A 3 -3.52 12.29 -11.54
C ARG A 3 -3.42 13.02 -12.88
N HIS A 4 -2.24 13.52 -13.25
CA HIS A 4 -2.05 14.29 -14.47
C HIS A 4 -2.05 13.38 -15.70
N PRO A 5 -2.77 13.72 -16.80
CA PRO A 5 -2.84 12.88 -18.02
C PRO A 5 -1.46 12.72 -18.68
N HIS A 6 -0.61 13.74 -18.57
CA HIS A 6 0.75 13.79 -19.10
C HIS A 6 1.81 13.53 -18.02
N LYS A 7 1.49 12.68 -17.02
CA LYS A 7 2.50 12.22 -16.07
C LYS A 7 3.68 11.58 -16.81
N ASN A 8 4.89 11.73 -16.30
CA ASN A 8 6.13 11.23 -16.88
C ASN A 8 6.62 11.99 -18.14
N ASN A 9 6.03 13.14 -18.47
CA ASN A 9 6.60 14.01 -19.49
C ASN A 9 6.89 15.42 -18.92
N LEU A 10 7.62 16.21 -19.70
CA LEU A 10 8.06 17.57 -19.31
C LEU A 10 6.86 18.49 -19.01
N PHE A 11 5.81 18.39 -19.81
CA PHE A 11 4.60 19.20 -19.63
C PHE A 11 3.92 18.94 -18.30
N GLY A 12 3.72 17.66 -17.95
CA GLY A 12 3.13 17.31 -16.66
C GLY A 12 3.98 17.75 -15.46
N LEU A 13 5.31 17.75 -15.63
CA LEU A 13 6.22 18.23 -14.59
C LEU A 13 6.14 19.77 -14.46
N SER A 14 6.12 20.49 -15.57
CA SER A 14 5.95 21.94 -15.62
C SER A 14 4.62 22.39 -15.00
N GLU A 15 3.50 21.75 -15.37
CA GLU A 15 2.18 22.04 -14.80
C GLU A 15 2.12 21.77 -13.28
N MET A 16 2.78 20.69 -12.84
CA MET A 16 2.88 20.40 -11.41
C MET A 16 3.64 21.53 -10.67
N LEU A 17 4.75 22.02 -11.20
CA LEU A 17 5.49 23.12 -10.59
C LEU A 17 4.63 24.40 -10.54
N ARG A 18 3.90 24.71 -11.61
CA ARG A 18 2.95 25.85 -11.62
C ARG A 18 1.83 25.70 -10.58
N TYR A 19 1.36 24.49 -10.34
CA TYR A 19 0.36 24.23 -9.30
C TYR A 19 0.86 24.58 -7.89
N TYR A 20 2.19 24.52 -7.68
CA TYR A 20 2.84 24.95 -6.42
C TYR A 20 3.29 26.41 -6.46
N ASN A 21 2.84 27.22 -7.43
CA ASN A 21 3.30 28.59 -7.69
C ASN A 21 4.82 28.69 -7.87
N ILE A 22 5.41 27.68 -8.52
CA ILE A 22 6.82 27.67 -8.90
C ILE A 22 6.90 28.06 -10.37
N GLU A 23 7.44 29.22 -10.65
CA GLU A 23 7.69 29.65 -12.04
C GLU A 23 8.71 28.72 -12.69
N ASN A 24 8.42 28.31 -13.92
CA ASN A 24 9.28 27.39 -14.61
C ASN A 24 9.23 27.58 -16.12
N VAL A 25 10.38 27.33 -16.78
CA VAL A 25 10.56 27.44 -18.22
C VAL A 25 11.27 26.19 -18.73
N ALA A 26 10.65 25.53 -19.70
CA ALA A 26 11.27 24.42 -20.42
C ALA A 26 12.03 24.94 -21.63
N ALA A 27 13.27 24.50 -21.81
CA ALA A 27 14.11 24.88 -22.93
C ALA A 27 14.89 23.68 -23.49
N GLU A 28 15.21 23.73 -24.76
CA GLU A 28 16.16 22.82 -25.40
C GLU A 28 17.45 23.63 -25.69
N ILE A 29 18.56 23.12 -25.16
CA ILE A 29 19.85 23.80 -25.18
C ILE A 29 20.87 22.91 -25.88
N GLN A 30 21.81 23.56 -26.61
CA GLN A 30 22.91 22.81 -27.23
C GLN A 30 23.79 22.14 -26.17
N LYS A 31 24.17 20.89 -26.42
CA LYS A 31 24.94 20.02 -25.51
C LYS A 31 26.41 20.42 -25.44
N THR A 32 26.69 21.59 -24.91
CA THR A 32 28.05 22.13 -24.73
C THR A 32 28.32 22.30 -23.23
N GLN A 33 29.59 22.19 -22.87
CA GLN A 33 30.01 22.39 -21.49
C GLN A 33 29.76 23.83 -21.05
N GLU A 34 29.94 24.79 -21.96
CA GLU A 34 29.76 26.21 -21.72
C GLU A 34 28.28 26.51 -21.36
N ASN A 35 27.35 26.02 -22.18
CA ASN A 35 25.92 26.17 -21.93
C ASN A 35 25.48 25.49 -20.61
N LEU A 36 26.02 24.30 -20.33
CA LEU A 36 25.71 23.60 -19.12
C LEU A 36 26.20 24.33 -17.86
N SER A 37 27.37 24.96 -17.93
CA SER A 37 27.94 25.72 -16.81
C SER A 37 27.29 27.09 -16.60
N SER A 38 26.56 27.60 -17.60
CA SER A 38 25.81 28.85 -17.50
C SER A 38 24.43 28.71 -16.87
N LEU A 39 23.96 27.47 -16.66
CA LEU A 39 22.65 27.22 -16.05
C LEU A 39 22.71 27.38 -14.53
N ASP A 40 21.73 28.11 -14.02
CA ASP A 40 21.52 28.20 -12.58
C ASP A 40 21.03 26.86 -11.99
N VAL A 41 21.69 26.42 -10.95
CA VAL A 41 21.31 25.20 -10.22
C VAL A 41 20.45 25.54 -9.01
N PRO A 42 19.45 24.73 -8.67
CA PRO A 42 19.10 23.44 -9.26
C PRO A 42 18.20 23.55 -10.51
N PHE A 43 18.33 22.63 -11.45
CA PHE A 43 17.42 22.48 -12.59
C PHE A 43 17.13 21.01 -12.89
N VAL A 44 16.06 20.73 -13.64
CA VAL A 44 15.74 19.37 -14.08
C VAL A 44 16.26 19.14 -15.48
N ALA A 45 16.97 18.04 -15.69
CA ALA A 45 17.50 17.61 -16.99
C ALA A 45 16.88 16.27 -17.41
N TYR A 46 16.74 16.03 -18.71
CA TYR A 46 16.30 14.77 -19.27
C TYR A 46 17.50 13.93 -19.69
N VAL A 47 17.78 12.87 -18.93
CA VAL A 47 18.98 12.02 -19.07
C VAL A 47 18.54 10.56 -19.11
N ASP A 48 19.02 9.77 -20.09
CA ASP A 48 18.70 8.35 -20.25
C ASP A 48 17.20 8.05 -20.18
N HIS A 49 16.37 8.87 -20.83
CA HIS A 49 14.90 8.76 -20.85
C HIS A 49 14.20 8.99 -19.48
N GLU A 50 14.90 9.55 -18.50
CA GLU A 50 14.33 9.92 -17.20
C GLU A 50 14.64 11.38 -16.83
N PHE A 51 13.77 12.00 -16.02
CA PHE A 51 14.02 13.33 -15.46
C PHE A 51 14.85 13.22 -14.19
N VAL A 52 15.97 13.95 -14.16
CA VAL A 52 16.89 14.02 -13.02
C VAL A 52 17.04 15.45 -12.53
N LEU A 53 17.19 15.62 -11.22
CA LEU A 53 17.42 16.92 -10.60
C LEU A 53 18.94 17.18 -10.50
N VAL A 54 19.46 18.08 -11.31
CA VAL A 54 20.85 18.54 -11.24
C VAL A 54 20.97 19.51 -10.07
N ARG A 55 21.89 19.19 -9.14
CA ARG A 55 22.09 19.95 -7.91
C ARG A 55 23.36 20.78 -7.93
N HIS A 56 24.35 20.30 -8.63
CA HIS A 56 25.65 20.99 -8.71
C HIS A 56 26.34 20.68 -10.02
N VAL A 57 26.90 21.73 -10.64
CA VAL A 57 27.73 21.65 -11.84
C VAL A 57 29.07 22.23 -11.47
N SER A 58 30.15 21.45 -11.60
CA SER A 58 31.54 21.89 -11.46
C SER A 58 32.25 21.84 -12.81
N THR A 59 33.51 22.26 -12.86
CA THR A 59 34.32 22.23 -14.10
C THR A 59 34.62 20.81 -14.60
N GLU A 60 34.56 19.80 -13.71
CA GLU A 60 34.94 18.41 -14.02
C GLU A 60 33.80 17.44 -13.92
N ALA A 61 32.82 17.70 -13.04
CA ALA A 61 31.77 16.75 -12.70
C ALA A 61 30.41 17.42 -12.45
N ILE A 62 29.35 16.64 -12.63
CA ILE A 62 27.97 16.97 -12.33
C ILE A 62 27.46 16.06 -11.24
N ILE A 63 26.72 16.65 -10.29
CA ILE A 63 25.99 15.92 -9.25
C ILE A 63 24.50 16.09 -9.49
N TYR A 64 23.82 14.99 -9.75
CA TYR A 64 22.37 14.98 -9.90
C TYR A 64 21.71 13.93 -8.99
N SER A 65 20.49 14.20 -8.62
CA SER A 65 19.65 13.29 -7.83
C SER A 65 18.75 12.46 -8.74
N TRP A 66 18.84 11.13 -8.60
CA TRP A 66 18.02 10.17 -9.31
C TRP A 66 17.46 9.15 -8.33
N ARG A 67 16.13 9.03 -8.28
CA ARG A 67 15.40 8.11 -7.35
C ARG A 67 15.88 8.20 -5.90
N GLY A 68 16.16 9.44 -5.44
CA GLY A 68 16.61 9.71 -4.07
C GLY A 68 18.09 9.44 -3.80
N LYS A 69 18.88 9.06 -4.80
CA LYS A 69 20.33 8.89 -4.69
C LYS A 69 21.06 9.98 -5.46
N ASN A 70 22.13 10.51 -4.90
CA ASN A 70 23.02 11.42 -5.60
C ASN A 70 24.01 10.62 -6.44
N ILE A 71 24.10 10.94 -7.71
CA ILE A 71 25.01 10.34 -8.68
C ILE A 71 25.95 11.43 -9.16
N THR A 72 27.24 11.11 -9.21
CA THR A 72 28.28 12.00 -9.75
C THR A 72 28.76 11.43 -11.08
N LEU A 73 28.72 12.23 -12.14
CA LEU A 73 29.25 11.88 -13.47
C LEU A 73 30.24 12.94 -13.93
N SER A 74 31.22 12.55 -14.74
CA SER A 74 32.05 13.51 -15.47
C SER A 74 31.24 14.24 -16.56
N ILE A 75 31.58 15.47 -16.84
CA ILE A 75 30.85 16.30 -17.83
C ILE A 75 30.73 15.63 -19.21
N PRO A 76 31.78 15.02 -19.79
CA PRO A 76 31.66 14.40 -21.11
C PRO A 76 30.64 13.26 -21.13
N VAL A 77 30.61 12.42 -20.09
CA VAL A 77 29.66 11.31 -19.96
C VAL A 77 28.24 11.81 -19.77
N PHE A 78 28.06 12.90 -19.01
CA PHE A 78 26.75 13.49 -18.83
C PHE A 78 26.23 14.09 -20.15
N LEU A 79 27.06 14.83 -20.90
CA LEU A 79 26.68 15.45 -22.19
C LEU A 79 26.28 14.38 -23.23
N GLU A 80 26.88 13.22 -23.22
CA GLU A 80 26.49 12.10 -24.09
C GLU A 80 25.08 11.60 -23.78
N ARG A 81 24.74 11.46 -22.49
CA ARG A 81 23.47 10.90 -22.03
C ARG A 81 22.33 11.91 -21.96
N TRP A 82 22.68 13.19 -21.81
CA TRP A 82 21.70 14.27 -21.72
C TRP A 82 21.08 14.56 -23.07
N SER A 83 19.76 14.75 -23.13
CA SER A 83 19.04 15.05 -24.37
C SER A 83 19.19 16.52 -24.85
N GLY A 84 19.68 17.42 -24.00
CA GLY A 84 19.64 18.86 -24.22
C GLY A 84 18.40 19.55 -23.63
N ILE A 85 17.42 18.78 -23.15
CA ILE A 85 16.19 19.30 -22.56
C ILE A 85 16.44 19.65 -21.10
N VAL A 86 16.03 20.85 -20.70
CA VAL A 86 16.08 21.34 -19.32
C VAL A 86 14.74 21.95 -18.91
N LEU A 87 14.44 21.86 -17.64
CA LEU A 87 13.38 22.61 -17.00
C LEU A 87 14.00 23.43 -15.88
N LEU A 88 14.08 24.73 -16.12
CA LEU A 88 14.51 25.72 -15.15
C LEU A 88 13.31 26.08 -14.27
N PHE A 89 13.54 26.31 -13.00
CA PHE A 89 12.51 26.73 -12.09
C PHE A 89 13.08 27.63 -11.00
N GLU A 90 12.26 28.55 -10.55
CA GLU A 90 12.59 29.48 -9.48
C GLU A 90 11.50 29.44 -8.43
N SER A 91 11.91 29.28 -7.16
CA SER A 91 10.98 29.34 -6.03
C SER A 91 10.96 30.75 -5.45
N THR A 92 9.78 31.27 -5.24
CA THR A 92 9.52 32.58 -4.60
C THR A 92 8.89 32.35 -3.23
N ASP A 93 8.73 33.40 -2.43
CA ASP A 93 8.04 33.32 -1.13
C ASP A 93 6.55 32.91 -1.28
N GLU A 94 6.00 33.04 -2.49
CA GLU A 94 4.63 32.60 -2.82
C GLU A 94 4.56 31.13 -3.26
N SER A 95 5.70 30.46 -3.39
CA SER A 95 5.80 29.06 -3.78
C SER A 95 5.41 28.16 -2.60
N ILE A 96 4.11 27.90 -2.47
CA ILE A 96 3.51 27.14 -1.36
C ILE A 96 2.64 26.01 -1.93
N GLU A 97 2.63 24.88 -1.22
CA GLU A 97 1.68 23.80 -1.50
C GLU A 97 0.24 24.30 -1.24
N PRO A 98 -0.65 24.24 -2.26
CA PRO A 98 -2.05 24.54 -2.05
C PRO A 98 -2.63 23.68 -0.93
N ASP A 99 -3.39 24.27 -0.03
CA ASP A 99 -4.03 23.58 1.11
C ASP A 99 -3.05 22.86 2.06
N TYR A 100 -1.78 23.33 2.11
CA TYR A 100 -0.73 22.74 2.95
C TYR A 100 -1.17 22.51 4.40
N LYS A 101 -1.91 23.44 4.98
CA LYS A 101 -2.38 23.33 6.38
C LYS A 101 -3.35 22.17 6.55
N GLU A 102 -4.23 21.94 5.59
CA GLU A 102 -5.20 20.84 5.62
C GLU A 102 -4.52 19.50 5.38
N HIS A 103 -3.66 19.40 4.37
CA HIS A 103 -2.88 18.19 4.10
C HIS A 103 -1.98 17.81 5.29
N ARG A 104 -1.31 18.79 5.90
CA ARG A 104 -0.49 18.57 7.10
C ARG A 104 -1.32 18.11 8.29
N LYS A 105 -2.51 18.69 8.50
CA LYS A 105 -3.43 18.28 9.58
C LYS A 105 -3.90 16.85 9.39
N GLU A 106 -4.24 16.47 8.17
CA GLU A 106 -4.65 15.10 7.84
C GLU A 106 -3.51 14.10 8.02
N TYR A 107 -2.32 14.41 7.55
CA TYR A 107 -1.12 13.60 7.77
C TYR A 107 -0.78 13.43 9.26
N LEU A 108 -0.86 14.52 10.05
CA LEU A 108 -0.66 14.45 11.49
C LEU A 108 -1.74 13.61 12.17
N ARG A 109 -3.01 13.77 11.76
CA ARG A 109 -4.12 12.95 12.29
C ARG A 109 -3.88 11.46 12.06
N GLN A 110 -3.47 11.07 10.85
CA GLN A 110 -3.16 9.68 10.53
C GLN A 110 -1.99 9.15 11.38
N ARG A 111 -0.92 9.92 11.55
CA ARG A 111 0.21 9.55 12.42
C ARG A 111 -0.20 9.41 13.89
N ILE A 112 -1.04 10.31 14.40
CA ILE A 112 -1.55 10.23 15.76
C ILE A 112 -2.39 8.97 15.96
N VAL A 113 -3.29 8.66 15.04
CA VAL A 113 -4.10 7.43 15.09
C VAL A 113 -3.22 6.19 15.10
N ILE A 114 -2.20 6.12 14.24
CA ILE A 114 -1.24 4.99 14.22
C ILE A 114 -0.47 4.92 15.54
N ALA A 115 0.02 6.05 16.05
CA ALA A 115 0.76 6.11 17.31
C ALA A 115 -0.12 5.67 18.50
N CYS A 116 -1.38 6.10 18.56
CA CYS A 116 -2.35 5.66 19.57
C CYS A 116 -2.60 4.15 19.48
N PHE A 117 -2.77 3.63 18.26
CA PHE A 117 -2.97 2.17 18.06
C PHE A 117 -1.76 1.37 18.51
N VAL A 118 -0.55 1.77 18.13
CA VAL A 118 0.71 1.13 18.56
C VAL A 118 0.88 1.21 20.08
N SER A 119 0.60 2.37 20.70
CA SER A 119 0.65 2.58 22.14
C SER A 119 -0.34 1.66 22.88
N LEU A 120 -1.57 1.54 22.36
CA LEU A 120 -2.58 0.64 22.92
C LEU A 120 -2.14 -0.82 22.84
N LEU A 121 -1.57 -1.23 21.71
CA LEU A 121 -1.06 -2.58 21.49
C LEU A 121 0.10 -2.90 22.45
N LEU A 122 1.06 -1.98 22.59
CA LEU A 122 2.19 -2.13 23.54
C LEU A 122 1.71 -2.16 24.99
N SER A 123 0.69 -1.35 25.34
CA SER A 123 0.06 -1.38 26.66
C SER A 123 -0.62 -2.71 26.96
N LEU A 124 -1.34 -3.27 25.97
CA LEU A 124 -1.95 -4.59 26.07
C LEU A 124 -0.90 -5.69 26.27
N ILE A 125 0.17 -5.67 25.48
CA ILE A 125 1.27 -6.63 25.61
C ILE A 125 1.94 -6.47 26.99
N GLY A 126 2.22 -5.25 27.42
CA GLY A 126 2.81 -4.98 28.74
C GLY A 126 1.93 -5.46 29.90
N CYS A 127 0.62 -5.22 29.80
CA CYS A 127 -0.34 -5.70 30.79
C CYS A 127 -0.38 -7.24 30.83
N ALA A 128 -0.40 -7.90 29.67
CA ALA A 128 -0.37 -9.35 29.56
C ALA A 128 0.92 -9.93 30.18
N LEU A 129 2.09 -9.33 29.91
CA LEU A 129 3.36 -9.75 30.49
C LEU A 129 3.40 -9.60 32.01
N ILE A 130 2.81 -8.55 32.55
CA ILE A 130 2.79 -8.29 34.00
C ILE A 130 1.83 -9.28 34.69
N THR A 131 0.65 -9.48 34.12
CA THR A 131 -0.41 -10.35 34.71
C THR A 131 0.01 -11.82 34.68
N ASN A 132 0.78 -12.23 33.67
CA ASN A 132 1.08 -13.64 33.40
C ASN A 132 2.51 -14.04 33.79
N ARG A 133 3.13 -13.37 34.76
CA ARG A 133 4.53 -13.66 35.21
C ARG A 133 4.79 -15.09 35.68
N GLY A 134 3.77 -15.84 36.08
CA GLY A 134 3.87 -17.22 36.57
C GLY A 134 3.41 -18.28 35.58
N MET A 135 3.17 -17.94 34.31
CA MET A 135 2.68 -18.88 33.33
C MET A 135 3.73 -19.90 32.89
N GLU A 136 3.24 -21.12 32.60
CA GLU A 136 4.06 -22.18 32.03
C GLU A 136 4.67 -21.78 30.67
N ILE A 137 5.88 -22.27 30.41
CA ILE A 137 6.63 -21.98 29.19
C ILE A 137 5.86 -22.38 27.92
N GLY A 138 4.98 -23.40 28.02
CA GLY A 138 4.10 -23.85 26.95
C GLY A 138 3.12 -22.78 26.48
N ILE A 139 2.54 -22.00 27.38
CA ILE A 139 1.59 -20.92 27.06
C ILE A 139 2.31 -19.77 26.33
N TRP A 140 3.53 -19.43 26.73
CA TRP A 140 4.38 -18.47 25.99
C TRP A 140 4.74 -18.97 24.60
N GLY A 141 4.98 -20.30 24.48
CA GLY A 141 5.18 -20.94 23.18
C GLY A 141 3.96 -20.81 22.27
N LEU A 142 2.77 -21.07 22.79
CA LEU A 142 1.51 -20.88 22.06
C LEU A 142 1.33 -19.43 21.60
N TRP A 143 1.54 -18.48 22.51
CA TRP A 143 1.43 -17.07 22.19
C TRP A 143 2.38 -16.68 21.04
N GLY A 144 3.66 -17.08 21.12
CA GLY A 144 4.66 -16.79 20.09
C GLY A 144 4.33 -17.40 18.73
N VAL A 145 3.87 -18.65 18.69
CA VAL A 145 3.50 -19.31 17.42
C VAL A 145 2.27 -18.65 16.79
N ASN A 146 1.27 -18.23 17.58
CA ASN A 146 0.12 -17.51 17.06
C ASN A 146 0.51 -16.11 16.51
N VAL A 147 1.48 -15.42 17.10
CA VAL A 147 2.05 -14.17 16.55
C VAL A 147 2.70 -14.42 15.17
N ILE A 148 3.44 -15.51 15.03
CA ILE A 148 4.04 -15.90 13.74
C ILE A 148 2.94 -16.19 12.70
N GLY A 149 1.90 -16.94 13.08
CA GLY A 149 0.76 -17.23 12.22
C GLY A 149 0.01 -15.98 11.77
N ALA A 150 -0.25 -15.05 12.70
CA ALA A 150 -0.84 -13.75 12.38
C ALA A 150 0.03 -12.95 11.40
N SER A 151 1.36 -12.99 11.55
CA SER A 151 2.30 -12.33 10.65
C SER A 151 2.23 -12.88 9.22
N PHE A 152 2.18 -14.20 9.05
CA PHE A 152 2.01 -14.82 7.73
C PHE A 152 0.67 -14.48 7.09
N CYS A 153 -0.43 -14.50 7.85
CA CYS A 153 -1.75 -14.09 7.37
C CYS A 153 -1.79 -12.60 7.00
N GLY A 154 -1.12 -11.75 7.78
CA GLY A 154 -0.98 -10.31 7.48
C GLY A 154 -0.22 -10.05 6.18
N ILE A 155 0.85 -10.82 5.89
CA ILE A 155 1.57 -10.74 4.62
C ILE A 155 0.68 -11.19 3.46
N LEU A 156 -0.07 -12.29 3.60
CA LEU A 156 -1.02 -12.77 2.59
C LEU A 156 -2.10 -11.72 2.31
N LEU A 157 -2.67 -11.14 3.35
CA LEU A 157 -3.69 -10.10 3.23
C LEU A 157 -3.14 -8.83 2.58
N SER A 158 -1.93 -8.41 2.93
CA SER A 158 -1.26 -7.26 2.30
C SER A 158 -1.14 -7.46 0.80
N ARG A 159 -0.83 -8.68 0.35
CA ARG A 159 -0.76 -9.03 -1.06
C ARG A 159 -2.11 -8.96 -1.76
N GLU A 160 -3.14 -9.49 -1.13
CA GLU A 160 -4.52 -9.46 -1.63
C GLU A 160 -5.01 -8.02 -1.86
N ILE A 161 -4.66 -7.09 -0.94
CA ILE A 161 -5.08 -5.68 -0.98
C ILE A 161 -4.22 -4.84 -1.93
N LEU A 162 -2.90 -5.02 -1.90
CA LEU A 162 -1.93 -4.17 -2.62
C LEU A 162 -1.62 -4.66 -4.03
N GLY A 163 -1.92 -5.94 -4.33
CA GLY A 163 -1.53 -6.61 -5.56
C GLY A 163 -0.07 -7.12 -5.51
N SER A 164 0.51 -7.40 -6.67
CA SER A 164 1.87 -7.94 -6.77
C SER A 164 2.93 -6.89 -6.40
N ASP A 165 3.18 -6.70 -5.12
CA ASP A 165 4.25 -5.84 -4.63
C ASP A 165 5.60 -6.56 -4.70
N LYS A 166 6.65 -5.86 -5.15
CA LYS A 166 8.03 -6.39 -5.24
C LYS A 166 8.52 -6.98 -3.92
N TYR A 167 8.09 -6.42 -2.78
CA TYR A 167 8.46 -6.88 -1.44
C TYR A 167 7.87 -8.25 -1.11
N VAL A 168 6.59 -8.47 -1.39
CA VAL A 168 5.91 -9.74 -1.11
C VAL A 168 6.45 -10.86 -2.00
N ASN A 169 6.72 -10.57 -3.28
CA ASN A 169 7.35 -11.53 -4.18
C ASN A 169 8.76 -11.92 -3.71
N LYS A 170 9.52 -10.97 -3.16
CA LYS A 170 10.85 -11.25 -2.58
C LYS A 170 10.76 -12.15 -1.34
N ILE A 171 9.74 -11.95 -0.48
CA ILE A 171 9.52 -12.81 0.69
C ILE A 171 9.09 -14.22 0.26
N CYS A 172 8.15 -14.34 -0.70
CA CYS A 172 7.74 -15.64 -1.24
C CYS A 172 8.92 -16.41 -1.86
N SER A 173 9.80 -15.74 -2.61
CA SER A 173 10.96 -16.36 -3.24
C SER A 173 12.05 -16.78 -2.26
N LEU A 174 12.10 -16.21 -1.05
CA LEU A 174 13.01 -16.63 0.02
C LEU A 174 12.64 -17.99 0.62
N PHE A 175 11.34 -18.31 0.67
CA PHE A 175 10.85 -19.58 1.25
C PHE A 175 10.82 -20.72 0.24
N LEU A 176 10.49 -20.45 -1.04
CA LEU A 176 10.47 -21.48 -2.10
C LEU A 176 10.74 -20.82 -3.46
N LYS A 177 11.83 -21.22 -4.12
CA LYS A 177 12.24 -20.71 -5.44
C LYS A 177 11.20 -20.92 -6.56
N SER A 178 10.26 -21.87 -6.40
CA SER A 178 9.22 -22.22 -7.38
C SER A 178 7.79 -21.90 -6.91
N SER A 179 7.62 -21.09 -5.84
CA SER A 179 6.27 -20.78 -5.33
C SER A 179 5.64 -19.65 -6.12
N ASP A 180 4.50 -19.94 -6.72
CA ASP A 180 3.60 -18.91 -7.26
C ASP A 180 2.38 -18.75 -6.35
N CYS A 181 2.42 -17.73 -5.48
CA CYS A 181 1.30 -17.44 -4.59
C CYS A 181 0.09 -16.87 -5.34
N ASN A 182 0.22 -16.41 -6.60
CA ASN A 182 -0.86 -15.80 -7.35
C ASN A 182 -1.97 -16.80 -7.67
N GLY A 183 -1.60 -17.97 -8.21
CA GLY A 183 -2.60 -18.95 -8.64
C GLY A 183 -3.47 -19.50 -7.51
N THR A 184 -2.97 -19.53 -6.27
CA THR A 184 -3.73 -20.01 -5.11
C THR A 184 -4.67 -18.93 -4.57
N LEU A 185 -4.23 -17.66 -4.52
CA LEU A 185 -5.03 -16.55 -4.01
C LEU A 185 -6.13 -16.13 -4.99
N ASP A 186 -5.89 -16.25 -6.30
CA ASP A 186 -6.85 -15.91 -7.35
C ASP A 186 -7.87 -17.04 -7.63
N SER A 187 -7.73 -18.19 -6.95
CA SER A 187 -8.66 -19.32 -7.12
C SER A 187 -10.02 -19.06 -6.47
N GLN A 188 -11.10 -19.60 -7.04
CA GLN A 188 -12.46 -19.49 -6.48
C GLN A 188 -12.55 -20.04 -5.05
N ALA A 189 -11.68 -20.96 -4.66
CA ALA A 189 -11.62 -21.54 -3.31
C ALA A 189 -10.85 -20.68 -2.30
N SER A 190 -10.33 -19.51 -2.71
CA SER A 190 -9.65 -18.57 -1.80
C SER A 190 -10.60 -17.86 -0.83
N HIS A 191 -11.92 -17.96 -1.05
CA HIS A 191 -12.96 -17.35 -0.22
C HIS A 191 -13.92 -18.40 0.33
N PHE A 192 -14.33 -18.17 1.56
CA PHE A 192 -15.39 -18.94 2.23
C PHE A 192 -16.50 -17.98 2.69
N LEU A 193 -17.73 -18.15 2.22
CA LEU A 193 -18.86 -17.24 2.47
C LEU A 193 -18.55 -15.76 2.13
N GLY A 194 -17.71 -15.53 1.10
CA GLY A 194 -17.30 -14.19 0.70
C GLY A 194 -16.14 -13.58 1.50
N ILE A 195 -15.67 -14.28 2.55
CA ILE A 195 -14.52 -13.87 3.37
C ILE A 195 -13.27 -14.58 2.85
N SER A 196 -12.18 -13.85 2.63
CA SER A 196 -10.92 -14.47 2.20
C SER A 196 -10.31 -15.30 3.35
N TRP A 197 -9.64 -16.40 3.01
CA TRP A 197 -8.94 -17.21 4.00
C TRP A 197 -7.81 -16.45 4.70
N SER A 198 -7.25 -15.42 4.07
CA SER A 198 -6.26 -14.54 4.69
C SER A 198 -6.84 -13.75 5.86
N VAL A 199 -8.06 -13.20 5.69
CA VAL A 199 -8.81 -12.49 6.75
C VAL A 199 -9.23 -13.48 7.85
N PHE A 200 -9.72 -14.64 7.44
CA PHE A 200 -10.15 -15.69 8.38
C PHE A 200 -9.01 -16.13 9.30
N GLY A 201 -7.85 -16.46 8.69
CA GLY A 201 -6.65 -16.85 9.44
C GLY A 201 -6.11 -15.75 10.33
N LEU A 202 -6.07 -14.51 9.82
CA LEU A 202 -5.62 -13.36 10.62
C LEU A 202 -6.52 -13.15 11.84
N GLY A 203 -7.85 -13.19 11.66
CA GLY A 203 -8.81 -13.05 12.76
C GLY A 203 -8.69 -14.17 13.78
N TYR A 204 -8.51 -15.41 13.32
CA TYR A 204 -8.28 -16.56 14.19
C TYR A 204 -7.04 -16.37 15.06
N PHE A 205 -5.87 -16.08 14.47
CA PHE A 205 -4.64 -15.90 15.24
C PHE A 205 -4.67 -14.68 16.15
N LEU A 206 -5.24 -13.56 15.72
CA LEU A 206 -5.39 -12.37 16.58
C LEU A 206 -6.28 -12.66 17.79
N SER A 207 -7.38 -13.36 17.58
CA SER A 207 -8.24 -13.78 18.70
C SER A 207 -7.49 -14.70 19.65
N ALA A 208 -6.77 -15.70 19.15
CA ALA A 208 -5.95 -16.58 19.98
C ALA A 208 -4.90 -15.80 20.81
N ILE A 209 -4.18 -14.87 20.17
CA ILE A 209 -3.19 -14.00 20.86
C ILE A 209 -3.84 -13.23 22.01
N LEU A 210 -5.02 -12.63 21.76
CA LEU A 210 -5.74 -11.83 22.77
C LEU A 210 -6.23 -12.72 23.92
N PHE A 211 -6.84 -13.87 23.63
CA PHE A 211 -7.34 -14.78 24.66
C PHE A 211 -6.21 -15.37 25.51
N ILE A 212 -5.14 -15.85 24.89
CA ILE A 212 -3.99 -16.39 25.61
C ILE A 212 -3.34 -15.30 26.47
N ALA A 213 -3.28 -14.06 26.00
CA ALA A 213 -2.68 -12.97 26.74
C ALA A 213 -3.54 -12.45 27.89
N LEU A 214 -4.85 -12.30 27.69
CA LEU A 214 -5.75 -11.65 28.65
C LEU A 214 -6.46 -12.64 29.58
N LEU A 215 -6.77 -13.82 29.08
CA LEU A 215 -7.62 -14.83 29.74
C LEU A 215 -7.02 -16.24 29.62
N PRO A 216 -5.80 -16.47 30.15
CA PRO A 216 -5.10 -17.74 29.98
C PRO A 216 -5.85 -18.94 30.54
N GLN A 217 -6.72 -18.73 31.49
CA GLN A 217 -7.61 -19.82 32.04
C GLN A 217 -8.55 -20.42 30.98
N TYR A 218 -8.78 -19.68 29.87
CA TYR A 218 -9.66 -20.15 28.77
C TYR A 218 -8.85 -20.70 27.57
N VAL A 219 -7.56 -20.99 27.71
CA VAL A 219 -6.70 -21.53 26.65
C VAL A 219 -7.30 -22.83 26.06
N ILE A 220 -7.94 -23.68 26.86
CA ILE A 220 -8.58 -24.94 26.42
C ILE A 220 -9.59 -24.73 25.27
N TYR A 221 -10.30 -23.60 25.24
CA TYR A 221 -11.28 -23.30 24.20
C TYR A 221 -10.59 -22.85 22.91
N ALA A 222 -9.46 -22.07 23.00
CA ALA A 222 -8.64 -21.75 21.83
C ALA A 222 -8.02 -23.02 21.22
N GLU A 223 -7.62 -23.98 22.05
CA GLU A 223 -7.10 -25.28 21.62
C GLU A 223 -8.19 -26.12 20.94
N THR A 224 -9.41 -26.11 21.49
CA THR A 224 -10.58 -26.77 20.88
C THR A 224 -10.85 -26.18 19.47
N LEU A 225 -10.82 -24.87 19.34
CA LEU A 225 -10.95 -24.21 18.02
C LEU A 225 -9.80 -24.56 17.07
N ASN A 226 -8.58 -24.74 17.60
CA ASN A 226 -7.43 -25.18 16.80
C ASN A 226 -7.67 -26.60 16.26
N ILE A 227 -8.16 -27.55 17.09
CA ILE A 227 -8.50 -28.91 16.65
C ILE A 227 -9.54 -28.88 15.54
N ILE A 228 -10.57 -28.02 15.65
CA ILE A 228 -11.60 -27.85 14.61
C ILE A 228 -10.98 -27.28 13.30
N ALA A 229 -9.90 -26.48 13.37
CA ALA A 229 -9.22 -25.93 12.21
C ALA A 229 -8.31 -26.96 11.49
N LEU A 230 -7.85 -28.02 12.15
CA LEU A 230 -6.93 -29.03 11.57
C LEU A 230 -7.44 -29.66 10.27
N PRO A 231 -8.72 -30.14 10.16
CA PRO A 231 -9.23 -30.72 8.92
C PRO A 231 -9.12 -29.77 7.71
N TYR A 232 -9.28 -28.44 7.93
CA TYR A 232 -9.09 -27.46 6.88
C TYR A 232 -7.64 -27.46 6.35
N THR A 233 -6.64 -27.64 7.20
CA THR A 233 -5.24 -27.65 6.77
C THR A 233 -4.97 -28.82 5.81
N ALA A 234 -5.50 -30.00 6.10
CA ALA A 234 -5.39 -31.17 5.24
C ALA A 234 -6.08 -30.94 3.89
N TRP A 235 -7.29 -30.37 3.92
CA TRP A 235 -8.03 -30.01 2.69
C TRP A 235 -7.27 -28.97 1.86
N SER A 236 -6.68 -27.97 2.49
CA SER A 236 -5.94 -26.92 1.81
C SER A 236 -4.67 -27.45 1.11
N VAL A 237 -3.91 -28.35 1.76
CA VAL A 237 -2.75 -29.02 1.14
C VAL A 237 -3.19 -29.87 -0.04
N TRP A 238 -4.26 -30.66 0.12
CA TRP A 238 -4.82 -31.45 -0.97
C TRP A 238 -5.25 -30.59 -2.14
N TYR A 239 -5.95 -29.46 -1.90
CA TYR A 239 -6.42 -28.52 -2.92
C TYR A 239 -5.25 -27.91 -3.71
N GLN A 240 -4.19 -27.44 -3.03
CA GLN A 240 -3.00 -26.91 -3.66
C GLN A 240 -2.33 -27.95 -4.57
N LYS A 241 -2.22 -29.19 -4.12
CA LYS A 241 -1.56 -30.26 -4.87
C LYS A 241 -2.35 -30.72 -6.09
N PHE A 242 -3.66 -30.95 -5.95
CA PHE A 242 -4.47 -31.65 -6.96
C PHE A 242 -5.30 -30.72 -7.83
N ARG A 243 -5.75 -29.58 -7.30
CA ARG A 243 -6.61 -28.63 -8.03
C ARG A 243 -5.83 -27.48 -8.64
N VAL A 244 -5.09 -26.75 -7.83
CA VAL A 244 -4.32 -25.57 -8.30
C VAL A 244 -3.02 -26.01 -8.96
N LYS A 245 -2.45 -27.13 -8.54
CA LYS A 245 -1.14 -27.66 -9.00
C LYS A 245 0.01 -26.69 -8.79
N GLN A 246 -0.11 -25.80 -7.83
CA GLN A 246 0.87 -24.80 -7.43
C GLN A 246 0.96 -24.74 -5.91
N TRP A 247 2.17 -24.56 -5.40
CA TRP A 247 2.43 -24.50 -3.98
C TRP A 247 2.55 -23.04 -3.53
N CYS A 248 1.76 -22.65 -2.53
CA CYS A 248 1.88 -21.37 -1.87
C CYS A 248 2.67 -21.54 -0.58
N ALA A 249 3.93 -21.04 -0.55
CA ALA A 249 4.79 -21.16 0.63
C ALA A 249 4.18 -20.51 1.88
N LEU A 250 3.61 -19.32 1.76
CA LEU A 250 2.98 -18.63 2.87
C LEU A 250 1.74 -19.38 3.40
N CYS A 251 0.93 -19.95 2.50
CA CYS A 251 -0.23 -20.76 2.92
C CYS A 251 0.23 -22.02 3.68
N LEU A 252 1.28 -22.68 3.21
CA LEU A 252 1.87 -23.82 3.91
C LEU A 252 2.46 -23.44 5.28
N SER A 253 3.09 -22.27 5.37
CA SER A 253 3.60 -21.74 6.64
C SER A 253 2.48 -21.48 7.65
N VAL A 254 1.34 -20.93 7.21
CA VAL A 254 0.14 -20.78 8.07
C VAL A 254 -0.35 -22.14 8.57
N GLN A 255 -0.40 -23.15 7.69
CA GLN A 255 -0.83 -24.50 8.10
C GLN A 255 0.16 -25.14 9.06
N ALA A 256 1.46 -24.97 8.84
CA ALA A 256 2.49 -25.43 9.76
C ALA A 256 2.35 -24.78 11.15
N THR A 257 2.02 -23.47 11.23
CA THR A 257 1.79 -22.84 12.53
C THR A 257 0.57 -23.43 13.26
N VAL A 258 -0.51 -23.76 12.56
CA VAL A 258 -1.69 -24.42 13.15
C VAL A 258 -1.31 -25.79 13.74
N TRP A 259 -0.50 -26.59 13.02
CA TRP A 259 -0.01 -27.88 13.53
C TRP A 259 0.95 -27.72 14.71
N ILE A 260 1.87 -26.75 14.68
CA ILE A 260 2.79 -26.46 15.79
C ILE A 260 2.00 -26.03 17.03
N THR A 261 0.98 -25.19 16.88
CA THR A 261 0.05 -24.82 17.97
C THR A 261 -0.56 -26.07 18.58
N PHE A 262 -1.13 -26.97 17.78
CA PHE A 262 -1.71 -28.22 18.24
C PHE A 262 -0.69 -29.11 19.00
N LEU A 263 0.53 -29.25 18.49
CA LEU A 263 1.56 -30.03 19.15
C LEU A 263 2.01 -29.43 20.50
N ILE A 264 2.13 -28.11 20.59
CA ILE A 264 2.44 -27.44 21.86
C ILE A 264 1.30 -27.66 22.85
N SER A 265 0.05 -27.51 22.44
CA SER A 265 -1.12 -27.77 23.28
C SER A 265 -1.13 -29.20 23.81
N LEU A 266 -0.83 -30.15 22.93
CA LEU A 266 -0.86 -31.59 23.31
C LEU A 266 0.28 -31.97 24.28
N PHE A 267 1.51 -31.51 24.02
CA PHE A 267 2.70 -32.02 24.73
C PHE A 267 3.21 -31.09 25.84
N ALA A 268 2.99 -29.77 25.74
CA ALA A 268 3.56 -28.82 26.71
C ALA A 268 2.54 -28.33 27.74
N ILE A 269 1.24 -28.31 27.40
CA ILE A 269 0.19 -27.81 28.32
C ILE A 269 -0.65 -28.97 28.86
N GLY A 270 -0.92 -29.96 28.01
CA GLY A 270 -1.88 -31.02 28.30
C GLY A 270 -3.33 -30.54 28.10
N MET A 271 -4.13 -31.35 27.42
CA MET A 271 -5.54 -31.03 27.16
C MET A 271 -6.41 -31.62 28.29
N ASP A 272 -6.79 -30.77 29.24
CA ASP A 272 -7.73 -31.17 30.30
C ASP A 272 -9.13 -30.64 29.97
N PHE A 273 -9.98 -31.55 29.49
CA PHE A 273 -11.38 -31.26 29.14
C PHE A 273 -12.35 -31.38 30.33
N ASN A 274 -11.87 -31.62 31.57
CA ASN A 274 -12.75 -31.78 32.72
C ASN A 274 -13.54 -30.53 33.09
N GLN A 275 -12.98 -29.36 32.74
CA GLN A 275 -13.61 -28.04 32.98
C GLN A 275 -14.25 -27.44 31.73
N TRP A 276 -14.39 -28.25 30.64
CA TRP A 276 -14.93 -27.74 29.38
C TRP A 276 -16.45 -27.54 29.51
N ASP A 277 -16.90 -26.32 29.23
CA ASP A 277 -18.32 -25.95 29.21
C ASP A 277 -18.74 -25.46 27.83
N LEU A 278 -19.93 -25.89 27.39
CA LEU A 278 -20.47 -25.54 26.09
C LEU A 278 -20.82 -24.05 25.99
N PHE A 279 -21.26 -23.44 27.09
CA PHE A 279 -21.60 -22.00 27.09
C PHE A 279 -20.37 -21.14 26.90
N ASP A 280 -19.30 -21.43 27.63
CA ASP A 280 -18.01 -20.71 27.48
C ASP A 280 -17.44 -20.92 26.08
N PHE A 281 -17.48 -22.15 25.54
CA PHE A 281 -17.02 -22.43 24.18
C PHE A 281 -17.79 -21.62 23.13
N THR A 282 -19.12 -21.58 23.21
CA THR A 282 -19.95 -20.82 22.28
C THR A 282 -19.67 -19.30 22.38
N THR A 283 -19.52 -18.80 23.62
CA THR A 283 -19.21 -17.39 23.87
C THR A 283 -17.87 -17.00 23.25
N ILE A 284 -16.83 -17.81 23.47
CA ILE A 284 -15.49 -17.56 22.89
C ILE A 284 -15.54 -17.69 21.37
N GLY A 285 -16.24 -18.71 20.84
CA GLY A 285 -16.45 -18.84 19.39
C GLY A 285 -17.15 -17.64 18.75
N CYS A 286 -18.15 -17.08 19.43
CA CYS A 286 -18.78 -15.83 19.00
C CYS A 286 -17.81 -14.65 18.97
N VAL A 287 -16.94 -14.52 19.97
CA VAL A 287 -15.93 -13.45 19.98
C VAL A 287 -14.94 -13.61 18.82
N TYR A 288 -14.46 -14.83 18.55
CA TYR A 288 -13.64 -15.12 17.36
C TYR A 288 -14.38 -14.72 16.06
N GLY A 289 -15.65 -15.09 15.95
CA GLY A 289 -16.50 -14.72 14.82
C GLY A 289 -16.63 -13.20 14.66
N LEU A 290 -16.85 -12.47 15.74
CA LEU A 290 -16.92 -11.00 15.73
C LEU A 290 -15.61 -10.36 15.29
N VAL A 291 -14.46 -10.85 15.75
CA VAL A 291 -13.15 -10.35 15.31
C VAL A 291 -12.95 -10.59 13.82
N ILE A 292 -13.25 -11.79 13.33
CA ILE A 292 -13.16 -12.13 11.90
C ILE A 292 -14.06 -11.23 11.06
N LEU A 293 -15.32 -11.04 11.46
CA LEU A 293 -16.28 -10.19 10.76
C LEU A 293 -15.84 -8.72 10.77
N SER A 294 -15.36 -8.21 11.89
CA SER A 294 -14.88 -6.81 11.98
C SER A 294 -13.69 -6.57 11.07
N LEU A 295 -12.75 -7.52 11.00
CA LEU A 295 -11.64 -7.48 10.06
C LEU A 295 -12.12 -7.53 8.61
N HIS A 296 -13.07 -8.41 8.30
CA HIS A 296 -13.64 -8.50 6.96
C HIS A 296 -14.28 -7.18 6.51
N PHE A 297 -15.10 -6.58 7.36
CA PHE A 297 -15.71 -5.28 7.07
C PHE A 297 -14.65 -4.19 6.87
N THR A 298 -13.66 -4.11 7.76
CA THR A 298 -12.58 -3.12 7.68
C THR A 298 -11.79 -3.26 6.38
N VAL A 299 -11.41 -4.48 6.03
CA VAL A 299 -10.68 -4.78 4.78
C VAL A 299 -11.54 -4.44 3.55
N THR A 300 -12.80 -4.82 3.56
CA THR A 300 -13.73 -4.55 2.45
C THR A 300 -13.93 -3.05 2.24
N LEU A 301 -14.12 -2.28 3.32
CA LEU A 301 -14.23 -0.82 3.25
C LEU A 301 -12.95 -0.20 2.70
N TYR A 302 -11.79 -0.62 3.18
CA TYR A 302 -10.50 -0.12 2.71
C TYR A 302 -10.28 -0.41 1.21
N VAL A 303 -10.58 -1.62 0.76
CA VAL A 303 -10.46 -2.00 -0.66
C VAL A 303 -11.40 -1.18 -1.54
N LYS A 304 -12.66 -0.98 -1.11
CA LYS A 304 -13.64 -0.14 -1.83
C LYS A 304 -13.18 1.31 -1.90
N GLU A 305 -12.71 1.89 -0.80
CA GLU A 305 -12.18 3.24 -0.79
C GLU A 305 -11.01 3.41 -1.78
N LYS A 306 -10.07 2.47 -1.78
CA LYS A 306 -8.94 2.47 -2.69
C LYS A 306 -9.38 2.33 -4.17
N GLN A 307 -10.41 1.53 -4.44
CA GLN A 307 -10.98 1.42 -5.79
C GLN A 307 -11.64 2.73 -6.23
N ILE A 308 -12.41 3.39 -5.36
CA ILE A 308 -13.02 4.69 -5.63
C ILE A 308 -11.95 5.73 -5.91
N GLN A 309 -10.90 5.81 -5.11
CA GLN A 309 -9.77 6.72 -5.34
C GLN A 309 -9.08 6.47 -6.69
N ARG A 310 -8.84 5.21 -7.04
CA ARG A 310 -8.27 4.85 -8.35
C ARG A 310 -9.18 5.25 -9.51
N SER A 311 -10.49 5.03 -9.37
CA SER A 311 -11.48 5.42 -10.37
C SER A 311 -11.55 6.94 -10.53
N ASN A 312 -11.57 7.69 -9.42
CA ASN A 312 -11.57 9.15 -9.43
C ASN A 312 -10.29 9.71 -10.06
N ASN A 313 -9.13 9.10 -9.79
CA ASN A 313 -7.87 9.51 -10.43
C ASN A 313 -7.89 9.28 -11.95
N LYS A 314 -8.45 8.15 -12.40
CA LYS A 314 -8.63 7.88 -13.84
C LYS A 314 -9.60 8.89 -14.48
N LEU A 315 -10.73 9.16 -13.83
CA LEU A 315 -11.70 10.16 -14.29
C LEU A 315 -11.07 11.56 -14.38
N SER A 316 -10.31 11.96 -13.38
CA SER A 316 -9.60 13.25 -13.40
C SER A 316 -8.59 13.31 -14.55
N SER A 317 -7.85 12.23 -14.81
CA SER A 317 -6.89 12.19 -15.92
C SER A 317 -7.57 12.28 -17.29
N ILE A 318 -8.78 11.72 -17.43
CA ILE A 318 -9.59 11.81 -18.66
C ILE A 318 -10.11 13.24 -18.83
N LYS A 319 -10.66 13.84 -17.77
CA LYS A 319 -11.17 15.23 -17.79
C LYS A 319 -10.11 16.26 -18.14
N LEU A 320 -8.88 16.06 -17.64
CA LEU A 320 -7.75 16.95 -17.90
C LEU A 320 -7.09 16.73 -19.27
N ASN A 321 -7.49 15.71 -20.02
CA ASN A 321 -6.93 15.46 -21.35
C ASN A 321 -7.59 16.38 -22.37
N ALA A 322 -6.80 17.34 -22.89
CA ALA A 322 -7.27 18.38 -23.80
C ALA A 322 -7.92 17.80 -25.09
N SER A 323 -7.45 16.66 -25.62
CA SER A 323 -8.02 16.04 -26.82
C SER A 323 -9.40 15.46 -26.55
N ILE A 324 -9.58 14.82 -25.40
CA ILE A 324 -10.88 14.25 -24.98
C ILE A 324 -11.87 15.37 -24.65
N PHE A 325 -11.40 16.40 -23.92
CA PHE A 325 -12.23 17.58 -23.63
C PHE A 325 -12.70 18.26 -24.91
N LYS A 326 -11.82 18.44 -25.89
CA LYS A 326 -12.16 19.08 -27.17
C LYS A 326 -13.14 18.23 -27.98
N SER A 327 -13.02 16.90 -28.00
CA SER A 327 -13.98 16.02 -28.67
C SER A 327 -15.36 16.07 -28.01
N LEU A 328 -15.42 16.03 -26.68
CA LEU A 328 -16.67 16.16 -25.95
C LEU A 328 -17.33 17.54 -26.12
N LEU A 329 -16.53 18.60 -26.19
CA LEU A 329 -17.03 19.95 -26.44
C LEU A 329 -17.64 20.05 -27.85
N ASN A 330 -17.01 19.45 -28.85
CA ASN A 330 -17.51 19.44 -30.23
C ASN A 330 -18.80 18.61 -30.41
N GLU A 331 -19.06 17.64 -29.54
CA GLU A 331 -20.30 16.84 -29.54
C GLU A 331 -21.46 17.53 -28.81
N GLN A 332 -21.18 18.61 -28.05
CA GLN A 332 -22.25 19.37 -27.39
C GLN A 332 -23.06 20.18 -28.42
N PRO A 333 -24.37 20.34 -28.20
CA PRO A 333 -25.19 21.22 -29.05
C PRO A 333 -24.63 22.65 -29.02
N GLN A 334 -24.34 23.18 -30.21
CA GLN A 334 -23.93 24.55 -30.36
C GLN A 334 -25.14 25.47 -30.20
N TYR A 335 -25.04 26.40 -29.25
CA TYR A 335 -26.05 27.42 -29.05
C TYR A 335 -25.55 28.73 -29.70
N ASP A 336 -26.37 29.29 -30.56
CA ASP A 336 -26.13 30.62 -31.13
C ASP A 336 -26.54 31.67 -30.08
N ILE A 337 -25.53 32.27 -29.45
CA ILE A 337 -25.75 33.28 -28.41
C ILE A 337 -25.65 34.64 -29.06
N ASP A 338 -26.76 35.44 -28.98
CA ASP A 338 -26.76 36.80 -29.44
C ASP A 338 -25.75 37.63 -28.63
N LYS A 339 -24.74 38.11 -29.34
CA LYS A 339 -23.60 38.90 -28.77
C LYS A 339 -24.05 40.20 -28.08
N ASN A 340 -25.30 40.60 -28.27
CA ASN A 340 -25.85 41.83 -27.72
C ASN A 340 -26.61 41.64 -26.38
N THR A 341 -26.84 40.42 -25.98
CA THR A 341 -27.52 40.09 -24.73
C THR A 341 -26.52 39.61 -23.68
N GLY A 342 -26.09 40.50 -22.80
CA GLY A 342 -25.24 40.11 -21.65
C GLY A 342 -24.02 41.01 -21.45
N ILE A 343 -23.28 40.70 -20.38
CA ILE A 343 -22.01 41.39 -20.06
C ILE A 343 -20.89 40.61 -20.76
N LEU A 344 -20.28 41.23 -21.74
CA LEU A 344 -19.15 40.72 -22.49
C LEU A 344 -17.85 40.90 -21.68
N LEU A 345 -17.26 39.79 -21.25
CA LEU A 345 -15.93 39.75 -20.62
C LEU A 345 -14.95 39.13 -21.63
N GLY A 346 -14.06 39.96 -22.21
CA GLY A 346 -13.02 39.49 -23.15
C GLY A 346 -13.00 40.25 -24.47
N ASN A 347 -12.31 39.69 -25.48
CA ASN A 347 -12.16 40.28 -26.79
C ASN A 347 -13.44 40.05 -27.63
N ARG A 348 -14.04 41.12 -28.14
CA ARG A 348 -15.25 41.09 -29.01
C ARG A 348 -15.03 40.34 -30.33
N ASP A 349 -13.80 40.26 -30.79
CA ASP A 349 -13.44 39.61 -32.07
C ASP A 349 -12.88 38.19 -31.87
N ALA A 350 -13.06 37.58 -30.71
CA ALA A 350 -12.63 36.21 -30.49
C ALA A 350 -13.40 35.25 -31.40
N LYS A 351 -12.67 34.28 -31.98
CA LYS A 351 -13.28 33.24 -32.86
C LYS A 351 -14.13 32.24 -32.13
N GLU A 352 -13.89 32.05 -30.86
CA GLU A 352 -14.61 31.12 -29.99
C GLU A 352 -15.04 31.87 -28.70
N TRP A 353 -16.28 31.67 -28.26
CA TRP A 353 -16.90 32.27 -27.08
C TRP A 353 -17.23 31.16 -26.11
N ILE A 354 -16.86 31.28 -24.85
CA ILE A 354 -17.14 30.34 -23.77
C ILE A 354 -18.10 30.98 -22.79
#